data_63a577eeb7a6cc62474692b44cff7ac8
#
_entry.id   63a577eeb7a6cc62474692b44cff7ac8
#
_cell.length_a   1.000
_cell.length_b   1.000
_cell.length_c   1.000
_cell.angle_alpha   90.00
_cell.angle_beta   90.00
_cell.angle_gamma   90.00
#
_symmetry.space_group_name_H-M   'P 1'
#
loop_
_entity.id
_entity.type
_entity.pdbx_description
1 polymer ?
#
loop_
_entity_poly.entity_id
_entity_poly.type
_entity_poly.pdbx_seq_one_letter_code
_entity_poly.pdbx_strand_id
1 'polypeptide(L)'
;MRTIILLILLVSSCQNEQKISILEKELNILFDAKNNERDEKYKERFDSLLQVCLNDSNSFTYPFHDLKRNGKFNIIQSPDKILRVYSYEDFGGTMKFYKSYIQYKRNGKIIVEQLGDSIYPFKGRYTSLYYQIEMGKNEYKLYGYWQISSNEIECDTIIINENEL
;
A
#
# COMPACT_ATOMS: atom_id res chain seq x y z
N MET A 1 -9.04 -34.73 -19.47
CA MET A 1 -9.59 -33.37 -19.23
C MET A 1 -9.08 -32.70 -17.96
N ARG A 2 -9.02 -33.32 -16.77
CA ARG A 2 -8.53 -32.72 -15.52
C ARG A 2 -7.11 -32.18 -15.60
N THR A 3 -6.18 -32.86 -16.28
CA THR A 3 -4.76 -32.45 -16.40
C THR A 3 -4.58 -31.22 -17.27
N ILE A 4 -5.37 -31.01 -18.30
CA ILE A 4 -5.29 -29.85 -19.19
C ILE A 4 -5.78 -28.58 -18.47
N ILE A 5 -6.84 -28.69 -17.66
CA ILE A 5 -7.40 -27.58 -16.88
C ILE A 5 -6.36 -27.10 -15.84
N LEU A 6 -5.65 -28.03 -15.19
CA LEU A 6 -4.60 -27.71 -14.22
C LEU A 6 -3.44 -26.96 -14.88
N LEU A 7 -3.04 -27.34 -16.09
CA LEU A 7 -1.96 -26.70 -16.84
C LEU A 7 -2.33 -25.27 -17.24
N ILE A 8 -3.56 -25.04 -17.69
CA ILE A 8 -4.07 -23.69 -18.06
C ILE A 8 -4.10 -22.77 -16.84
N LEU A 9 -4.50 -23.25 -15.67
CA LEU A 9 -4.51 -22.47 -14.43
C LEU A 9 -3.09 -22.08 -13.99
N LEU A 10 -2.10 -22.97 -14.12
CA LEU A 10 -0.70 -22.68 -13.78
C LEU A 10 -0.07 -21.63 -14.70
N VAL A 11 -0.34 -21.72 -16.00
CA VAL A 11 0.17 -20.74 -16.98
C VAL A 11 -0.45 -19.36 -16.75
N SER A 12 -1.74 -19.30 -16.47
CA SER A 12 -2.45 -18.04 -16.17
C SER A 12 -1.93 -17.37 -14.90
N SER A 13 -1.67 -18.13 -13.84
CA SER A 13 -1.08 -17.61 -12.59
C SER A 13 0.32 -17.02 -12.81
N CYS A 14 1.16 -17.72 -13.58
CA CYS A 14 2.52 -17.26 -13.87
C CYS A 14 2.53 -15.94 -14.68
N GLN A 15 1.64 -15.77 -15.65
CA GLN A 15 1.52 -14.54 -16.42
C GLN A 15 1.08 -13.35 -15.57
N ASN A 16 0.18 -13.57 -14.62
CA ASN A 16 -0.32 -12.51 -13.74
C ASN A 16 0.74 -12.04 -12.73
N GLU A 17 1.52 -12.95 -12.15
CA GLU A 17 2.66 -12.58 -11.30
C GLU A 17 3.73 -11.82 -12.06
N GLN A 18 4.00 -12.22 -13.30
CA GLN A 18 4.95 -11.52 -14.16
C GLN A 18 4.51 -10.07 -14.44
N LYS A 19 3.21 -9.82 -14.65
CA LYS A 19 2.67 -8.48 -14.84
C LYS A 19 2.93 -7.59 -13.61
N ILE A 20 2.61 -8.06 -12.40
CA ILE A 20 2.84 -7.29 -11.17
C ILE A 20 4.34 -7.05 -10.92
N SER A 21 5.20 -8.04 -11.22
CA SER A 21 6.64 -7.87 -11.13
C SER A 21 7.19 -6.75 -12.05
N ILE A 22 6.64 -6.62 -13.25
CA ILE A 22 7.02 -5.53 -14.17
C ILE A 22 6.56 -4.18 -13.61
N LEU A 23 5.33 -4.10 -13.10
CA LEU A 23 4.80 -2.88 -12.48
C LEU A 23 5.61 -2.50 -11.24
N GLU A 24 6.02 -3.46 -10.40
CA GLU A 24 6.87 -3.20 -9.23
C GLU A 24 8.22 -2.58 -9.61
N LYS A 25 8.87 -3.09 -10.66
CA LYS A 25 10.14 -2.53 -11.13
C LYS A 25 9.98 -1.08 -11.60
N GLU A 26 8.94 -0.79 -12.35
CA GLU A 26 8.66 0.58 -12.79
C GLU A 26 8.31 1.48 -11.60
N LEU A 27 7.50 1.01 -10.65
CA LEU A 27 7.19 1.71 -9.41
C LEU A 27 8.44 2.03 -8.60
N ASN A 28 9.38 1.08 -8.48
CA ASN A 28 10.63 1.30 -7.76
C ASN A 28 11.49 2.37 -8.41
N ILE A 29 11.62 2.36 -9.74
CA ILE A 29 12.33 3.41 -10.50
C ILE A 29 11.69 4.78 -10.28
N LEU A 30 10.36 4.87 -10.39
CA LEU A 30 9.62 6.11 -10.20
C LEU A 30 9.70 6.61 -8.75
N PHE A 31 9.68 5.69 -7.77
CA PHE A 31 9.83 6.01 -6.36
C PHE A 31 11.19 6.64 -6.07
N ASP A 32 12.26 6.08 -6.61
CA ASP A 32 13.60 6.64 -6.47
C ASP A 32 13.72 7.98 -7.20
N ALA A 33 13.20 8.10 -8.41
CA ALA A 33 13.23 9.33 -9.19
C ALA A 33 12.48 10.47 -8.48
N LYS A 34 11.25 10.24 -7.99
CA LYS A 34 10.48 11.27 -7.26
C LYS A 34 11.17 11.74 -5.98
N ASN A 35 11.88 10.85 -5.29
CA ASN A 35 12.59 11.19 -4.06
C ASN A 35 13.91 11.94 -4.31
N ASN A 36 14.61 11.61 -5.39
CA ASN A 36 15.89 12.20 -5.74
C ASN A 36 15.74 13.54 -6.47
N GLU A 37 14.84 13.60 -7.43
CA GLU A 37 14.67 14.78 -8.30
C GLU A 37 13.64 15.76 -7.76
N ARG A 38 12.75 15.32 -6.85
CA ARG A 38 11.64 16.10 -6.26
C ARG A 38 10.75 16.77 -7.32
N ASP A 39 10.61 16.13 -8.48
CA ASP A 39 9.79 16.60 -9.58
C ASP A 39 8.37 16.03 -9.44
N GLU A 40 7.37 16.90 -9.42
CA GLU A 40 5.95 16.56 -9.31
C GLU A 40 5.50 15.57 -10.40
N LYS A 41 6.09 15.64 -11.59
CA LYS A 41 5.81 14.73 -12.70
C LYS A 41 6.08 13.25 -12.33
N TYR A 42 7.18 12.97 -11.61
CA TYR A 42 7.49 11.60 -11.16
C TYR A 42 6.54 11.16 -10.07
N LYS A 43 6.12 12.07 -9.21
CA LYS A 43 5.13 11.79 -8.17
C LYS A 43 3.78 11.42 -8.76
N GLU A 44 3.24 12.24 -9.67
CA GLU A 44 1.97 11.96 -10.34
C GLU A 44 1.99 10.64 -11.09
N ARG A 45 3.09 10.36 -11.78
CA ARG A 45 3.27 9.10 -12.51
C ARG A 45 3.37 7.90 -11.58
N PHE A 46 4.09 8.04 -10.46
CA PHE A 46 4.18 7.01 -9.43
C PHE A 46 2.79 6.71 -8.84
N ASP A 47 2.06 7.74 -8.40
CA ASP A 47 0.74 7.61 -7.82
C ASP A 47 -0.25 6.95 -8.78
N SER A 48 -0.26 7.36 -10.05
CA SER A 48 -1.11 6.76 -11.08
C SER A 48 -0.79 5.29 -11.31
N LEU A 49 0.50 4.94 -11.42
CA LEU A 49 0.93 3.57 -11.63
C LEU A 49 0.65 2.69 -10.39
N LEU A 50 0.83 3.24 -9.19
CA LEU A 50 0.51 2.54 -7.96
C LEU A 50 -0.98 2.21 -7.90
N GLN A 51 -1.87 3.14 -8.24
CA GLN A 51 -3.30 2.90 -8.31
C GLN A 51 -3.64 1.77 -9.30
N VAL A 52 -3.04 1.77 -10.50
CA VAL A 52 -3.22 0.68 -11.46
C VAL A 52 -2.77 -0.65 -10.88
N CYS A 53 -1.63 -0.67 -10.20
CA CYS A 53 -1.07 -1.86 -9.57
C CYS A 53 -1.97 -2.38 -8.44
N LEU A 54 -2.42 -1.50 -7.53
CA LEU A 54 -3.25 -1.89 -6.38
C LEU A 54 -4.66 -2.37 -6.80
N ASN A 55 -5.20 -1.87 -7.90
CA ASN A 55 -6.49 -2.33 -8.43
C ASN A 55 -6.40 -3.69 -9.13
N ASP A 56 -5.21 -4.21 -9.41
CA ASP A 56 -5.04 -5.58 -9.89
C ASP A 56 -5.14 -6.57 -8.73
N SER A 57 -6.05 -7.53 -8.81
CA SER A 57 -6.30 -8.50 -7.72
C SER A 57 -5.07 -9.32 -7.33
N ASN A 58 -4.13 -9.50 -8.24
CA ASN A 58 -2.90 -10.25 -7.98
C ASN A 58 -1.94 -9.46 -7.08
N SER A 59 -2.03 -8.13 -7.03
CA SER A 59 -1.24 -7.30 -6.14
C SER A 59 -1.51 -7.59 -4.67
N PHE A 60 -2.70 -8.08 -4.34
CA PHE A 60 -3.12 -8.33 -2.96
C PHE A 60 -2.26 -9.39 -2.24
N THR A 61 -1.73 -10.34 -2.97
CA THR A 61 -0.86 -11.41 -2.43
C THR A 61 0.59 -11.26 -2.84
N TYR A 62 0.89 -10.37 -3.78
CA TYR A 62 2.24 -10.18 -4.29
C TYR A 62 3.15 -9.55 -3.21
N PRO A 63 4.38 -10.04 -3.01
CA PRO A 63 5.22 -9.65 -1.88
C PRO A 63 5.85 -8.26 -1.96
N PHE A 64 6.00 -7.66 -3.14
CA PHE A 64 6.63 -6.35 -3.36
C PHE A 64 8.01 -6.23 -2.72
N HIS A 65 8.93 -7.11 -3.06
CA HIS A 65 10.25 -7.17 -2.45
C HIS A 65 11.12 -5.93 -2.74
N ASP A 66 11.06 -5.42 -3.95
CA ASP A 66 11.89 -4.29 -4.37
C ASP A 66 11.41 -2.98 -3.74
N LEU A 67 10.11 -2.75 -3.65
CA LEU A 67 9.55 -1.57 -2.98
C LEU A 67 9.81 -1.57 -1.47
N LYS A 68 9.77 -2.72 -0.82
CA LYS A 68 10.04 -2.84 0.62
C LYS A 68 11.51 -2.63 0.99
N ARG A 69 12.43 -2.88 0.06
CA ARG A 69 13.87 -2.93 0.34
C ARG A 69 14.43 -1.63 0.89
N ASN A 70 13.88 -0.49 0.48
CA ASN A 70 14.41 0.82 0.87
C ASN A 70 13.92 1.33 2.25
N GLY A 71 13.01 0.62 2.91
CA GLY A 71 12.46 0.97 4.23
C GLY A 71 11.56 2.20 4.27
N LYS A 72 11.40 2.90 3.13
CA LYS A 72 10.52 4.08 3.02
C LYS A 72 9.14 3.74 2.47
N PHE A 73 8.95 2.49 2.07
CA PHE A 73 7.71 1.94 1.57
C PHE A 73 7.35 0.70 2.39
N ASN A 74 6.31 0.81 3.20
CA ASN A 74 5.83 -0.28 4.03
C ASN A 74 4.60 -0.94 3.43
N ILE A 75 4.58 -2.26 3.48
CA ILE A 75 3.42 -3.06 3.10
C ILE A 75 3.19 -4.06 4.22
N ILE A 76 2.06 -3.92 4.89
CA ILE A 76 1.65 -4.77 6.00
C ILE A 76 0.30 -5.42 5.68
N GLN A 77 0.08 -6.61 6.23
CA GLN A 77 -1.15 -7.36 5.99
C GLN A 77 -1.73 -7.83 7.31
N SER A 78 -3.06 -7.81 7.44
CA SER A 78 -3.77 -8.31 8.61
C SER A 78 -3.56 -9.82 8.79
N PRO A 79 -3.63 -10.33 10.02
CA PRO A 79 -3.46 -11.76 10.31
C PRO A 79 -4.41 -12.68 9.53
N ASP A 80 -5.65 -12.24 9.30
CA ASP A 80 -6.68 -12.94 8.53
C ASP A 80 -6.55 -12.79 7.01
N LYS A 81 -5.61 -11.96 6.56
CA LYS A 81 -5.34 -11.66 5.14
C LYS A 81 -6.52 -11.03 4.39
N ILE A 82 -7.39 -10.30 5.08
CA ILE A 82 -8.52 -9.57 4.48
C ILE A 82 -8.10 -8.13 4.14
N LEU A 83 -7.26 -7.52 4.96
CA LEU A 83 -6.80 -6.15 4.85
C LEU A 83 -5.29 -6.08 4.57
N ARG A 84 -4.89 -5.20 3.68
CA ARG A 84 -3.48 -4.89 3.40
C ARG A 84 -3.30 -3.38 3.35
N VAL A 85 -2.26 -2.88 3.98
CA VAL A 85 -1.94 -1.46 4.04
C VAL A 85 -0.63 -1.21 3.34
N TYR A 86 -0.62 -0.17 2.51
CA TYR A 86 0.55 0.35 1.80
C TYR A 86 0.78 1.76 2.29
N SER A 87 1.94 2.04 2.83
CA SER A 87 2.31 3.38 3.27
C SER A 87 3.73 3.72 2.85
N TYR A 88 3.94 4.97 2.44
CA TYR A 88 5.23 5.42 1.93
C TYR A 88 5.44 6.91 2.18
N GLU A 89 6.72 7.29 2.20
CA GLU A 89 7.12 8.69 2.26
C GLU A 89 6.83 9.37 0.92
N ASP A 90 6.00 10.42 0.98
CA ASP A 90 5.66 11.24 -0.17
C ASP A 90 6.28 12.61 -0.01
N PHE A 91 7.33 12.91 -0.67
CA PHE A 91 8.15 14.10 -0.52
C PHE A 91 8.43 14.52 0.93
N GLY A 92 9.69 14.77 1.25
CA GLY A 92 10.06 15.28 2.55
C GLY A 92 11.31 16.13 2.49
N GLY A 93 11.25 17.22 3.24
CA GLY A 93 12.42 17.94 3.71
C GLY A 93 12.71 17.52 5.14
N THR A 94 12.77 18.49 6.05
CA THR A 94 12.81 18.24 7.49
C THR A 94 11.51 17.67 8.04
N MET A 95 10.37 18.03 7.45
CA MET A 95 9.06 17.44 7.73
C MET A 95 8.78 16.33 6.69
N LYS A 96 8.35 15.18 7.16
CA LYS A 96 8.02 14.04 6.30
C LYS A 96 6.52 13.99 6.05
N PHE A 97 6.16 13.84 4.78
CA PHE A 97 4.78 13.58 4.37
C PHE A 97 4.66 12.11 3.98
N TYR A 98 3.56 11.51 4.37
CA TYR A 98 3.28 10.11 4.06
C TYR A 98 1.98 10.00 3.28
N LYS A 99 1.89 9.01 2.41
CA LYS A 99 0.66 8.56 1.78
C LYS A 99 0.40 7.11 2.14
N SER A 100 -0.87 6.79 2.35
CA SER A 100 -1.28 5.43 2.70
C SER A 100 -2.53 5.03 1.95
N TYR A 101 -2.55 3.76 1.54
CA TYR A 101 -3.70 3.11 0.91
C TYR A 101 -4.05 1.85 1.67
N ILE A 102 -5.35 1.58 1.77
CA ILE A 102 -5.84 0.27 2.18
C ILE A 102 -6.35 -0.48 0.96
N GLN A 103 -6.08 -1.77 0.96
CA GLN A 103 -6.59 -2.70 -0.02
C GLN A 103 -7.26 -3.84 0.74
N TYR A 104 -8.53 -4.12 0.44
CA TYR A 104 -9.27 -5.14 1.15
C TYR A 104 -10.20 -5.93 0.24
N LYS A 105 -10.66 -7.08 0.73
CA LYS A 105 -11.59 -7.95 0.00
C LYS A 105 -13.00 -7.76 0.53
N ARG A 106 -13.91 -7.35 -0.36
CA ARG A 106 -15.33 -7.24 -0.07
C ARG A 106 -16.15 -7.89 -1.18
N ASN A 107 -16.98 -8.88 -0.83
CA ASN A 107 -17.80 -9.62 -1.79
C ASN A 107 -17.00 -10.20 -2.97
N GLY A 108 -15.80 -10.73 -2.70
CA GLY A 108 -14.90 -11.31 -3.72
C GLY A 108 -14.20 -10.29 -4.62
N LYS A 109 -14.40 -9.00 -4.41
CA LYS A 109 -13.72 -7.92 -5.15
C LYS A 109 -12.61 -7.31 -4.29
N ILE A 110 -11.59 -6.81 -4.96
CA ILE A 110 -10.57 -5.96 -4.33
C ILE A 110 -11.07 -4.51 -4.38
N ILE A 111 -10.99 -3.85 -3.24
CA ILE A 111 -11.29 -2.43 -3.08
C ILE A 111 -10.01 -1.76 -2.60
N VAL A 112 -9.73 -0.57 -3.14
CA VAL A 112 -8.56 0.25 -2.82
C VAL A 112 -9.04 1.63 -2.44
N GLU A 113 -8.65 2.09 -1.26
CA GLU A 113 -9.00 3.41 -0.74
C GLU A 113 -7.76 4.09 -0.18
N GLN A 114 -7.67 5.40 -0.34
CA GLN A 114 -6.63 6.19 0.29
C GLN A 114 -7.01 6.49 1.74
N LEU A 115 -6.09 6.28 2.67
CA LEU A 115 -6.26 6.71 4.05
C LEU A 115 -5.98 8.22 4.15
N GLY A 116 -6.85 8.96 4.85
CA GLY A 116 -6.58 10.33 5.29
C GLY A 116 -7.34 11.44 4.57
N ASP A 117 -7.86 11.27 3.34
CA ASP A 117 -8.47 12.41 2.60
C ASP A 117 -10.00 12.47 2.60
N SER A 118 -10.73 11.40 2.91
CA SER A 118 -12.19 11.43 2.78
C SER A 118 -12.99 10.61 3.80
N ILE A 119 -12.44 9.57 4.39
CA ILE A 119 -13.19 8.64 5.23
C ILE A 119 -13.05 8.96 6.72
N TYR A 120 -11.93 9.54 7.13
CA TYR A 120 -11.69 9.89 8.53
C TYR A 120 -11.59 11.40 8.72
N PRO A 121 -12.35 11.98 9.69
CA PRO A 121 -12.46 13.43 9.90
C PRO A 121 -11.20 14.08 10.48
N PHE A 122 -10.04 13.49 10.31
CA PHE A 122 -8.77 14.11 10.67
C PHE A 122 -8.36 15.14 9.61
N LYS A 123 -9.22 16.15 9.45
CA LYS A 123 -8.90 17.34 8.66
C LYS A 123 -7.55 17.91 9.13
N GLY A 124 -6.55 17.78 8.27
CA GLY A 124 -5.25 18.41 8.45
C GLY A 124 -4.15 17.55 9.05
N ARG A 125 -4.34 16.25 9.29
CA ARG A 125 -3.23 15.36 9.66
C ARG A 125 -2.71 14.63 8.43
N TYR A 126 -1.40 14.63 8.29
CA TYR A 126 -0.67 13.82 7.31
C TYR A 126 -0.86 12.35 7.68
N THR A 127 -0.99 11.48 6.66
CA THR A 127 -1.05 10.05 6.90
C THR A 127 0.27 9.56 7.47
N SER A 128 0.19 8.49 8.28
CA SER A 128 1.35 7.90 8.95
C SER A 128 2.00 6.81 8.10
N LEU A 129 3.25 6.51 8.40
CA LEU A 129 3.91 5.29 7.93
C LEU A 129 3.50 4.14 8.85
N TYR A 130 2.54 3.32 8.39
CA TYR A 130 2.02 2.21 9.18
C TYR A 130 2.96 1.01 9.15
N TYR A 131 3.22 0.41 10.32
CA TYR A 131 4.17 -0.69 10.49
C TYR A 131 3.56 -1.95 11.12
N GLN A 132 2.34 -1.86 11.70
CA GLN A 132 1.69 -2.98 12.38
C GLN A 132 0.17 -2.92 12.22
N ILE A 133 -0.44 -4.09 12.08
CA ILE A 133 -1.90 -4.28 12.13
C ILE A 133 -2.19 -5.29 13.24
N GLU A 134 -3.08 -4.93 14.14
CA GLU A 134 -3.70 -5.85 15.09
C GLU A 134 -5.16 -6.08 14.73
N MET A 135 -5.63 -7.30 14.87
CA MET A 135 -7.02 -7.68 14.64
C MET A 135 -7.73 -7.82 15.98
N GLY A 136 -8.76 -7.01 16.20
CA GLY A 136 -9.70 -7.12 17.29
C GLY A 136 -10.90 -8.01 16.92
N LYS A 137 -11.99 -7.91 17.69
CA LYS A 137 -13.19 -8.74 17.47
C LYS A 137 -13.95 -8.33 16.20
N ASN A 138 -14.04 -7.05 15.90
CA ASN A 138 -14.74 -6.50 14.73
C ASN A 138 -14.01 -5.25 14.23
N GLU A 139 -12.71 -5.16 14.43
CA GLU A 139 -11.91 -4.00 14.12
C GLU A 139 -10.47 -4.36 13.79
N TYR A 140 -9.82 -3.52 13.03
CA TYR A 140 -8.36 -3.53 12.81
C TYR A 140 -7.77 -2.27 13.41
N LYS A 141 -6.68 -2.43 14.18
CA LYS A 141 -5.88 -1.32 14.70
C LYS A 141 -4.60 -1.20 13.89
N LEU A 142 -4.43 -0.07 13.23
CA LEU A 142 -3.23 0.27 12.50
C LEU A 142 -2.34 1.13 13.38
N TYR A 143 -1.11 0.71 13.59
CA TYR A 143 -0.09 1.47 14.30
C TYR A 143 0.89 2.06 13.30
N GLY A 144 1.09 3.35 13.37
CA GLY A 144 1.97 4.10 12.51
C GLY A 144 2.75 5.17 13.27
N TYR A 145 3.54 5.90 12.54
CA TYR A 145 4.19 7.11 13.03
C TYR A 145 4.27 8.17 11.92
N TRP A 146 4.33 9.41 12.29
CA TRP A 146 4.62 10.51 11.40
C TRP A 146 5.71 11.40 11.99
N GLN A 147 6.52 11.99 11.15
CA GLN A 147 7.68 12.77 11.55
C GLN A 147 7.39 14.25 11.35
N ILE A 148 7.31 15.01 12.46
CA ILE A 148 7.05 16.44 12.47
C ILE A 148 8.31 17.23 12.12
N SER A 149 9.46 16.78 12.64
CA SER A 149 10.76 17.38 12.41
C SER A 149 11.86 16.32 12.42
N SER A 150 13.11 16.70 12.19
CA SER A 150 14.24 15.77 12.26
C SER A 150 14.36 15.02 13.60
N ASN A 151 13.82 15.59 14.67
CA ASN A 151 13.97 15.08 16.04
C ASN A 151 12.64 14.75 16.72
N GLU A 152 11.50 14.92 16.03
CA GLU A 152 10.18 14.75 16.62
C GLU A 152 9.34 13.78 15.80
N ILE A 153 8.95 12.67 16.43
CA ILE A 153 8.11 11.61 15.86
C ILE A 153 6.89 11.45 16.76
N GLU A 154 5.71 11.50 16.18
CA GLU A 154 4.47 11.13 16.85
C GLU A 154 4.01 9.74 16.43
N CYS A 155 3.53 8.95 17.41
CA CYS A 155 2.83 7.70 17.14
C CYS A 155 1.38 7.98 16.77
N ASP A 156 0.87 7.22 15.83
CA ASP A 156 -0.50 7.30 15.35
C ASP A 156 -1.19 5.94 15.46
N THR A 157 -2.49 5.95 15.77
CA THR A 157 -3.30 4.74 15.80
C THR A 157 -4.63 5.02 15.13
N ILE A 158 -4.95 4.25 14.09
CA ILE A 158 -6.25 4.29 13.42
C ILE A 158 -7.00 3.00 13.70
N ILE A 159 -8.28 3.12 13.98
CA ILE A 159 -9.21 1.99 14.11
C ILE A 159 -10.09 1.95 12.86
N ILE A 160 -10.13 0.80 12.21
CA ILE A 160 -10.99 0.51 11.06
C ILE A 160 -11.98 -0.54 11.51
N ASN A 161 -13.26 -0.24 11.52
CA ASN A 161 -14.29 -1.21 11.85
C ASN A 161 -14.51 -2.17 10.66
N GLU A 162 -14.68 -3.45 10.96
CA GLU A 162 -14.89 -4.48 9.93
C GLU A 162 -16.15 -4.19 9.07
N ASN A 163 -17.14 -3.53 9.64
CA ASN A 163 -18.36 -3.14 8.93
C ASN A 163 -18.14 -2.00 7.90
N GLU A 164 -17.01 -1.29 8.00
CA GLU A 164 -16.63 -0.22 7.08
C GLU A 164 -15.86 -0.76 5.86
N LEU A 165 -15.32 -1.98 5.98
CA LEU A 165 -14.69 -2.74 4.90
C LEU A 165 -15.72 -3.62 4.17
#